data_e49c28d02db35272577a889c7fb10a98
#
_entry.id   e49c28d02db35272577a889c7fb10a98
#
_cell.length_a   1.000
_cell.length_b   1.000
_cell.length_c   1.000
_cell.angle_alpha   90.00
_cell.angle_beta   90.00
_cell.angle_gamma   90.00
#
_symmetry.space_group_name_H-M   'P 1'
#
loop_
_entity.id
_entity.type
_entity.pdbx_description
1 polymer ?
#
loop_
_entity_poly.entity_id
_entity_poly.type
_entity_poly.pdbx_seq_one_letter_code
_entity_poly.pdbx_strand_id
1 'polypeptide(L)'
;DIPNIVLGYVTRDGSTEFLSYGSLSSEDPTPIGEDTPYMIASMTKAVTATAALQLVESGAVALDDPLEEVFPELREVQILQEDGTLRAPKHPTTLRQLLNHTSGFAYFFTSPVIAQAVKLDPSSGFPLPEEVPEDRYDWGFGIQPRRIFDAGEDWIYGRGVGVAGRVIERLSGEDLHTYTKANIFEPLGMSRTGYNVSQELIAQLAPLHLRSPLTGELSVAPNMRPARLERFYGGGDLISTPKDYATFLRCMLKGLAASLLCSSLAMASPTVRSFGQL
;
A
#
# COMPACT_ATOMS: atom_id res chain seq x y z
N ASP A 1 -1.90 17.30 -21.78
CA ASP A 1 -2.11 15.98 -22.37
C ASP A 1 -1.67 14.91 -21.37
N ILE A 2 -2.28 13.72 -21.43
CA ILE A 2 -1.93 12.55 -20.64
C ILE A 2 -1.10 11.63 -21.55
N PRO A 3 0.12 11.21 -21.18
CA PRO A 3 0.98 10.42 -22.06
C PRO A 3 0.40 9.04 -22.37
N ASN A 4 -0.22 8.43 -21.37
CA ASN A 4 -0.90 7.16 -21.52
C ASN A 4 -1.99 6.98 -20.45
N ILE A 5 -2.95 6.10 -20.73
CA ILE A 5 -3.98 5.71 -19.79
C ILE A 5 -4.51 4.31 -20.15
N VAL A 6 -4.72 3.48 -19.15
CA VAL A 6 -5.50 2.25 -19.25
C VAL A 6 -6.69 2.37 -18.32
N LEU A 7 -7.89 2.32 -18.88
CA LEU A 7 -9.14 2.26 -18.13
C LEU A 7 -9.64 0.82 -18.15
N GLY A 8 -10.02 0.32 -16.99
CA GLY A 8 -10.61 -0.99 -16.87
C GLY A 8 -11.86 -0.92 -15.97
N TYR A 9 -12.87 -1.71 -16.30
CA TYR A 9 -13.95 -1.98 -15.37
C TYR A 9 -14.17 -3.48 -15.22
N VAL A 10 -14.69 -3.84 -14.07
CA VAL A 10 -15.03 -5.22 -13.74
C VAL A 10 -16.38 -5.25 -13.07
N THR A 11 -17.19 -6.25 -13.39
CA THR A 11 -18.52 -6.45 -12.84
C THR A 11 -18.56 -7.71 -11.96
N ARG A 12 -19.58 -7.81 -11.12
CA ARG A 12 -19.77 -8.96 -10.21
C ARG A 12 -19.92 -10.28 -10.95
N ASP A 13 -20.54 -10.29 -12.14
CA ASP A 13 -20.69 -11.48 -12.99
C ASP A 13 -19.38 -11.92 -13.66
N GLY A 14 -18.33 -11.08 -13.60
CA GLY A 14 -17.00 -11.37 -14.09
C GLY A 14 -16.67 -10.75 -15.43
N SER A 15 -17.57 -9.97 -16.02
CA SER A 15 -17.25 -9.19 -17.23
C SER A 15 -16.14 -8.19 -16.90
N THR A 16 -15.15 -8.13 -17.77
CA THR A 16 -14.01 -7.22 -17.64
C THR A 16 -13.68 -6.66 -19.00
N GLU A 17 -13.57 -5.35 -19.12
CA GLU A 17 -13.15 -4.66 -20.36
C GLU A 17 -12.08 -3.63 -20.05
N PHE A 18 -11.18 -3.43 -21.01
CA PHE A 18 -10.09 -2.47 -20.92
C PHE A 18 -10.09 -1.59 -22.17
N LEU A 19 -9.81 -0.30 -21.94
CA LEU A 19 -9.53 0.69 -22.97
C LEU A 19 -8.14 1.26 -22.70
N SER A 20 -7.28 1.29 -23.68
CA SER A 20 -5.94 1.85 -23.58
C SER A 20 -5.72 2.95 -24.61
N TYR A 21 -4.99 3.98 -24.23
CA TYR A 21 -4.60 5.08 -25.09
C TYR A 21 -3.17 5.52 -24.76
N GLY A 22 -2.39 5.81 -25.80
CA GLY A 22 -1.02 6.30 -25.69
C GLY A 22 0.01 5.17 -25.73
N SER A 23 1.23 5.54 -25.41
CA SER A 23 2.41 4.67 -25.44
C SER A 23 3.11 4.65 -24.08
N LEU A 24 4.10 3.79 -23.93
CA LEU A 24 4.83 3.60 -22.69
C LEU A 24 5.40 4.93 -22.17
N SER A 25 6.01 5.73 -23.07
CA SER A 25 6.41 7.11 -22.78
C SER A 25 6.50 7.96 -24.05
N SER A 26 6.84 9.24 -23.90
CA SER A 26 7.17 10.12 -25.04
C SER A 26 8.42 9.68 -25.80
N GLU A 27 9.28 8.88 -25.16
CA GLU A 27 10.56 8.39 -25.71
C GLU A 27 10.45 6.93 -26.18
N ASP A 28 9.41 6.21 -25.74
CA ASP A 28 9.14 4.81 -26.09
C ASP A 28 7.72 4.68 -26.64
N PRO A 29 7.58 4.46 -27.98
CA PRO A 29 6.29 4.35 -28.65
C PRO A 29 5.57 3.00 -28.45
N THR A 30 6.10 2.11 -27.62
CA THR A 30 5.48 0.80 -27.34
C THR A 30 4.05 1.01 -26.83
N PRO A 31 3.03 0.41 -27.49
CA PRO A 31 1.65 0.53 -27.05
C PRO A 31 1.46 -0.04 -25.64
N ILE A 32 0.64 0.64 -24.85
CA ILE A 32 0.24 0.15 -23.53
C ILE A 32 -1.06 -0.64 -23.58
N GLY A 33 -1.30 -1.48 -22.56
CA GLY A 33 -2.52 -2.28 -22.47
C GLY A 33 -2.76 -2.84 -21.08
N GLU A 34 -3.67 -3.80 -21.03
CA GLU A 34 -4.09 -4.44 -19.76
C GLU A 34 -2.96 -5.17 -19.04
N ASP A 35 -1.94 -5.61 -19.74
CA ASP A 35 -0.77 -6.32 -19.22
C ASP A 35 0.43 -5.39 -18.94
N THR A 36 0.32 -4.08 -19.20
CA THR A 36 1.39 -3.12 -18.91
C THR A 36 1.56 -2.95 -17.40
N PRO A 37 2.77 -3.16 -16.85
CA PRO A 37 3.02 -3.00 -15.44
C PRO A 37 3.17 -1.52 -15.06
N TYR A 38 2.63 -1.16 -13.90
CA TYR A 38 2.70 0.17 -13.29
C TYR A 38 3.12 0.08 -11.84
N MET A 39 3.82 1.07 -11.33
CA MET A 39 3.86 1.32 -9.89
C MET A 39 2.48 1.82 -9.47
N ILE A 40 1.75 1.03 -8.68
CA ILE A 40 0.36 1.32 -8.34
C ILE A 40 0.18 2.21 -7.11
N ALA A 41 1.29 2.68 -6.55
CA ALA A 41 1.30 3.62 -5.42
C ALA A 41 0.26 3.21 -4.35
N SER A 42 -0.59 4.14 -3.95
CA SER A 42 -1.56 3.94 -2.86
C SER A 42 -2.67 2.91 -3.14
N MET A 43 -2.81 2.40 -4.35
CA MET A 43 -3.67 1.24 -4.62
C MET A 43 -3.15 -0.03 -3.89
N THR A 44 -1.87 -0.07 -3.51
CA THR A 44 -1.26 -1.06 -2.61
C THR A 44 -2.04 -1.20 -1.30
N LYS A 45 -2.61 -0.12 -0.79
CA LYS A 45 -3.31 -0.11 0.51
C LYS A 45 -4.50 -1.07 0.57
N ALA A 46 -5.22 -1.24 -0.53
CA ALA A 46 -6.33 -2.18 -0.57
C ALA A 46 -5.85 -3.63 -0.41
N VAL A 47 -4.71 -3.97 -1.01
CA VAL A 47 -4.08 -5.30 -0.86
C VAL A 47 -3.60 -5.50 0.57
N THR A 48 -2.93 -4.51 1.15
CA THR A 48 -2.46 -4.57 2.55
C THR A 48 -3.63 -4.67 3.54
N ALA A 49 -4.72 -3.92 3.30
CA ALA A 49 -5.91 -4.03 4.12
C ALA A 49 -6.55 -5.42 4.03
N THR A 50 -6.58 -6.03 2.84
CA THR A 50 -7.04 -7.41 2.65
C THR A 50 -6.17 -8.39 3.43
N ALA A 51 -4.85 -8.27 3.36
CA ALA A 51 -3.92 -9.09 4.14
C ALA A 51 -4.14 -8.96 5.65
N ALA A 52 -4.35 -7.73 6.14
CA ALA A 52 -4.67 -7.49 7.55
C ALA A 52 -6.00 -8.14 7.96
N LEU A 53 -7.03 -8.06 7.11
CA LEU A 53 -8.33 -8.67 7.38
C LEU A 53 -8.30 -10.20 7.34
N GLN A 54 -7.39 -10.81 6.56
CA GLN A 54 -7.15 -12.27 6.63
C GLN A 54 -6.66 -12.69 8.02
N LEU A 55 -5.80 -11.90 8.66
CA LEU A 55 -5.35 -12.16 10.03
C LEU A 55 -6.47 -11.95 11.06
N VAL A 56 -7.37 -11.00 10.81
CA VAL A 56 -8.59 -10.84 11.65
C VAL A 56 -9.50 -12.06 11.51
N GLU A 57 -9.75 -12.53 10.30
CA GLU A 57 -10.61 -13.70 10.05
C GLU A 57 -10.02 -14.99 10.65
N SER A 58 -8.69 -15.14 10.64
CA SER A 58 -8.02 -16.28 11.29
C SER A 58 -8.01 -16.21 12.81
N GLY A 59 -8.43 -15.09 13.40
CA GLY A 59 -8.42 -14.86 14.84
C GLY A 59 -7.05 -14.50 15.41
N ALA A 60 -6.07 -14.17 14.56
CA ALA A 60 -4.74 -13.76 15.01
C ALA A 60 -4.73 -12.39 15.72
N VAL A 61 -5.69 -11.54 15.39
CA VAL A 61 -5.90 -10.21 15.99
C VAL A 61 -7.34 -9.77 15.75
N ALA A 62 -7.95 -9.03 16.69
CA ALA A 62 -9.21 -8.35 16.42
C ALA A 62 -8.98 -6.92 15.92
N LEU A 63 -9.99 -6.37 15.22
CA LEU A 63 -9.88 -4.99 14.68
C LEU A 63 -9.64 -3.93 15.74
N ASP A 64 -10.15 -4.15 16.95
CA ASP A 64 -10.16 -3.19 18.05
C ASP A 64 -9.23 -3.57 19.21
N ASP A 65 -8.43 -4.63 19.06
CA ASP A 65 -7.42 -4.99 20.04
C ASP A 65 -6.31 -3.93 20.10
N PRO A 66 -5.74 -3.64 21.29
CA PRO A 66 -4.57 -2.82 21.45
C PRO A 66 -3.36 -3.45 20.75
N LEU A 67 -2.91 -2.86 19.64
CA LEU A 67 -1.78 -3.39 18.86
C LEU A 67 -0.45 -3.36 19.61
N GLU A 68 -0.32 -2.51 20.61
CA GLU A 68 0.88 -2.43 21.47
C GLU A 68 1.13 -3.71 22.30
N GLU A 69 0.18 -4.64 22.35
CA GLU A 69 0.38 -5.97 22.95
C GLU A 69 1.16 -6.90 22.03
N VAL A 70 0.91 -6.82 20.72
CA VAL A 70 1.57 -7.63 19.69
C VAL A 70 2.70 -6.90 18.99
N PHE A 71 2.71 -5.57 19.04
CA PHE A 71 3.72 -4.71 18.43
C PHE A 71 4.09 -3.56 19.40
N PRO A 72 4.90 -3.84 20.44
CA PRO A 72 5.22 -2.90 21.52
C PRO A 72 5.86 -1.59 21.05
N GLU A 73 6.57 -1.60 19.92
CA GLU A 73 7.23 -0.43 19.35
C GLU A 73 6.25 0.71 18.99
N LEU A 74 4.96 0.41 18.86
CA LEU A 74 3.92 1.42 18.70
C LEU A 74 3.79 2.37 19.91
N ARG A 75 4.18 1.93 21.11
CA ARG A 75 4.19 2.76 22.32
C ARG A 75 5.22 3.88 22.26
N GLU A 76 6.29 3.67 21.49
CA GLU A 76 7.38 4.63 21.35
C GLU A 76 7.05 5.74 20.34
N VAL A 77 6.02 5.54 19.51
CA VAL A 77 5.65 6.51 18.50
C VAL A 77 4.89 7.67 19.14
N GLN A 78 5.62 8.77 19.32
CA GLN A 78 5.12 9.98 19.93
C GLN A 78 4.24 10.81 19.00
N ILE A 79 3.48 11.72 19.60
CA ILE A 79 2.66 12.70 18.89
C ILE A 79 3.44 14.00 18.78
N LEU A 80 3.66 14.44 17.56
CA LEU A 80 4.27 15.72 17.23
C LEU A 80 3.21 16.81 17.27
N GLN A 81 3.44 17.82 18.09
CA GLN A 81 2.57 18.97 18.27
C GLN A 81 2.95 20.11 17.31
N GLU A 82 2.07 21.08 17.15
CA GLU A 82 2.27 22.23 16.25
C GLU A 82 3.48 23.10 16.66
N ASP A 83 3.81 23.13 17.94
CA ASP A 83 4.99 23.83 18.46
C ASP A 83 6.30 23.05 18.31
N GLY A 84 6.25 21.88 17.68
CA GLY A 84 7.39 21.00 17.47
C GLY A 84 7.73 20.10 18.64
N THR A 85 7.00 20.19 19.76
CA THR A 85 7.21 19.31 20.91
C THR A 85 6.62 17.92 20.67
N LEU A 86 7.15 16.94 21.38
CA LEU A 86 6.69 15.56 21.31
C LEU A 86 6.02 15.17 22.64
N ARG A 87 4.90 14.47 22.57
CA ARG A 87 4.25 13.88 23.73
C ARG A 87 3.90 12.42 23.51
N ALA A 88 3.76 11.69 24.60
CA ALA A 88 3.27 10.31 24.55
C ALA A 88 1.80 10.25 24.08
N PRO A 89 1.39 9.19 23.39
CA PRO A 89 -0.01 8.94 23.09
C PRO A 89 -0.81 8.63 24.36
N LYS A 90 -2.08 9.05 24.40
CA LYS A 90 -3.00 8.79 25.51
C LYS A 90 -3.69 7.43 25.40
N HIS A 91 -3.85 6.93 24.19
CA HIS A 91 -4.60 5.72 23.87
C HIS A 91 -3.78 4.77 23.02
N PRO A 92 -3.99 3.46 23.16
CA PRO A 92 -3.40 2.47 22.27
C PRO A 92 -3.95 2.63 20.86
N THR A 93 -3.21 2.05 19.90
CA THR A 93 -3.60 2.02 18.49
C THR A 93 -4.29 0.71 18.18
N THR A 94 -5.32 0.74 17.36
CA THR A 94 -6.00 -0.47 16.87
C THR A 94 -5.79 -0.66 15.37
N LEU A 95 -5.98 -1.90 14.89
CA LEU A 95 -5.90 -2.19 13.47
C LEU A 95 -6.94 -1.40 12.68
N ARG A 96 -8.15 -1.25 13.21
CA ARG A 96 -9.21 -0.42 12.62
C ARG A 96 -8.74 1.00 12.36
N GLN A 97 -8.08 1.62 13.33
CA GLN A 97 -7.60 2.99 13.22
C GLN A 97 -6.44 3.16 12.23
N LEU A 98 -5.60 2.12 12.06
CA LEU A 98 -4.57 2.10 11.02
C LEU A 98 -5.20 2.04 9.62
N LEU A 99 -6.20 1.19 9.43
CA LEU A 99 -6.82 0.94 8.13
C LEU A 99 -7.74 2.09 7.67
N ASN A 100 -8.42 2.77 8.59
CA ASN A 100 -9.37 3.83 8.27
C ASN A 100 -8.80 5.25 8.38
N HIS A 101 -7.48 5.39 8.58
CA HIS A 101 -6.77 6.67 8.67
C HIS A 101 -7.11 7.54 9.90
N THR A 102 -7.56 6.93 11.00
CA THR A 102 -7.80 7.64 12.27
C THR A 102 -6.72 7.41 13.32
N SER A 103 -5.58 6.82 12.94
CA SER A 103 -4.48 6.51 13.85
C SER A 103 -3.52 7.68 14.13
N GLY A 104 -3.69 8.82 13.44
CA GLY A 104 -2.84 10.00 13.57
C GLY A 104 -1.54 9.97 12.75
N PHE A 105 -1.19 8.85 12.11
CA PHE A 105 -0.02 8.77 11.24
C PHE A 105 -0.23 9.55 9.94
N ALA A 106 0.45 10.68 9.78
CA ALA A 106 0.31 11.56 8.61
C ALA A 106 1.45 11.41 7.61
N TYR A 107 1.24 11.87 6.39
CA TYR A 107 2.29 12.13 5.41
C TYR A 107 2.78 13.58 5.50
N PHE A 108 4.00 13.84 5.01
CA PHE A 108 4.53 15.19 4.94
C PHE A 108 3.71 16.11 4.01
N PHE A 109 3.08 15.55 2.98
CA PHE A 109 2.24 16.30 2.04
C PHE A 109 0.77 16.45 2.48
N THR A 110 0.36 15.77 3.56
CA THR A 110 -0.98 15.92 4.15
C THR A 110 -0.98 16.73 5.44
N SER A 111 0.19 16.92 6.07
CA SER A 111 0.32 17.63 7.35
C SER A 111 1.46 18.63 7.32
N PRO A 112 1.17 19.94 7.48
CA PRO A 112 2.20 20.97 7.62
C PRO A 112 3.14 20.71 8.80
N VAL A 113 2.63 20.12 9.90
CA VAL A 113 3.42 19.78 11.09
C VAL A 113 4.48 18.73 10.75
N ILE A 114 4.10 17.69 10.01
CA ILE A 114 5.06 16.69 9.54
C ILE A 114 6.01 17.29 8.49
N ALA A 115 5.51 18.12 7.57
CA ALA A 115 6.34 18.75 6.55
C ALA A 115 7.48 19.61 7.15
N GLN A 116 7.22 20.30 8.25
CA GLN A 116 8.22 21.09 8.95
C GLN A 116 9.24 20.23 9.73
N ALA A 117 8.84 19.04 10.14
CA ALA A 117 9.66 18.13 10.94
C ALA A 117 10.61 17.24 10.12
N VAL A 118 10.43 17.17 8.79
CA VAL A 118 11.25 16.36 7.91
C VAL A 118 12.11 17.23 7.00
N LYS A 119 13.31 16.75 6.68
CA LYS A 119 14.17 17.40 5.68
C LYS A 119 13.75 16.90 4.29
N LEU A 120 13.40 17.82 3.41
CA LEU A 120 13.09 17.48 2.02
C LEU A 120 14.32 17.60 1.14
N ASP A 121 14.47 16.68 0.19
CA ASP A 121 15.42 16.77 -0.90
C ASP A 121 14.99 17.89 -1.85
N PRO A 122 15.83 18.91 -2.09
CA PRO A 122 15.48 20.03 -2.94
C PRO A 122 15.19 19.66 -4.41
N SER A 123 15.73 18.54 -4.88
CA SER A 123 15.59 18.09 -6.27
C SER A 123 14.32 17.30 -6.51
N SER A 124 13.89 16.49 -5.54
CA SER A 124 12.74 15.60 -5.66
C SER A 124 11.52 16.08 -4.90
N GLY A 125 11.71 16.94 -3.88
CA GLY A 125 10.65 17.34 -2.95
C GLY A 125 10.19 16.25 -1.98
N PHE A 126 10.86 15.08 -1.98
CA PHE A 126 10.58 14.00 -1.04
C PHE A 126 11.47 14.08 0.21
N PRO A 127 11.02 13.50 1.33
CA PRO A 127 11.84 13.45 2.54
C PRO A 127 13.15 12.71 2.31
N LEU A 128 14.23 13.30 2.81
CA LEU A 128 15.52 12.61 2.92
C LEU A 128 15.40 11.49 3.98
N PRO A 129 16.08 10.35 3.78
CA PRO A 129 16.14 9.30 4.78
C PRO A 129 16.64 9.83 6.13
N GLU A 130 16.00 9.42 7.21
CA GLU A 130 16.45 9.69 8.58
C GLU A 130 17.30 8.52 9.07
N GLU A 131 18.40 8.83 9.77
CA GLU A 131 19.15 7.81 10.51
C GLU A 131 18.29 7.26 11.63
N VAL A 132 18.21 5.93 11.71
CA VAL A 132 17.50 5.22 12.77
C VAL A 132 18.50 4.85 13.85
N PRO A 133 18.37 5.38 15.09
CA PRO A 133 19.22 4.96 16.19
C PRO A 133 19.15 3.44 16.42
N GLU A 134 20.26 2.82 16.82
CA GLU A 134 20.35 1.36 17.02
C GLU A 134 19.35 0.81 18.07
N ASP A 135 18.97 1.66 19.03
CA ASP A 135 18.00 1.33 20.09
C ASP A 135 16.53 1.52 19.67
N ARG A 136 16.27 1.92 18.41
CA ARG A 136 14.93 2.15 17.89
C ARG A 136 14.56 1.20 16.78
N TYR A 137 13.28 0.84 16.74
CA TYR A 137 12.73 0.04 15.65
C TYR A 137 12.80 0.79 14.32
N ASP A 138 13.46 0.17 13.31
CA ASP A 138 13.47 0.69 11.96
C ASP A 138 12.16 0.30 11.23
N TRP A 139 11.30 1.29 11.04
CA TRP A 139 10.03 1.12 10.35
C TRP A 139 10.19 0.86 8.84
N GLY A 140 11.38 1.09 8.28
CA GLY A 140 11.66 0.89 6.86
C GLY A 140 10.92 1.86 5.94
N PHE A 141 10.54 3.03 6.43
CA PHE A 141 9.82 4.05 5.66
C PHE A 141 10.72 5.19 5.17
N GLY A 142 12.02 5.08 5.39
CA GLY A 142 12.98 6.15 5.12
C GLY A 142 12.92 7.32 6.10
N ILE A 143 11.79 7.53 6.77
CA ILE A 143 11.63 8.48 7.89
C ILE A 143 10.87 7.79 9.03
N GLN A 144 11.15 8.19 10.25
CA GLN A 144 10.45 7.66 11.41
C GLN A 144 8.97 8.10 11.39
N PRO A 145 8.02 7.18 11.60
CA PRO A 145 6.61 7.55 11.64
C PRO A 145 6.33 8.43 12.87
N ARG A 146 5.56 9.49 12.65
CA ARG A 146 5.07 10.38 13.71
C ARG A 146 3.56 10.46 13.60
N ARG A 147 2.91 10.64 14.73
CA ARG A 147 1.47 10.96 14.80
C ARG A 147 1.32 12.46 15.03
N ILE A 148 0.18 13.00 14.67
CA ILE A 148 -0.17 14.41 14.91
C ILE A 148 -1.38 14.56 15.83
N PHE A 149 -2.07 13.46 16.17
CA PHE A 149 -3.14 13.38 17.15
C PHE A 149 -3.24 11.96 17.73
N ASP A 150 -3.96 11.81 18.83
CA ASP A 150 -4.21 10.49 19.43
C ASP A 150 -5.11 9.63 18.56
N ALA A 151 -4.86 8.35 18.55
CA ALA A 151 -5.61 7.41 17.75
C ALA A 151 -7.12 7.45 18.06
N GLY A 152 -7.94 7.66 17.06
CA GLY A 152 -9.39 7.78 17.14
C GLY A 152 -9.93 9.20 17.33
N GLU A 153 -9.08 10.21 17.57
CA GLU A 153 -9.54 11.58 17.80
C GLU A 153 -9.90 12.34 16.50
N ASP A 154 -9.22 12.01 15.36
CA ASP A 154 -9.45 12.72 14.10
C ASP A 154 -9.12 11.81 12.92
N TRP A 155 -9.24 12.32 11.71
CA TRP A 155 -8.94 11.64 10.45
C TRP A 155 -7.89 12.39 9.64
N ILE A 156 -6.86 11.69 9.19
CA ILE A 156 -5.90 12.20 8.22
C ILE A 156 -5.39 11.08 7.33
N TYR A 157 -5.43 11.30 6.02
CA TYR A 157 -4.80 10.38 5.09
C TYR A 157 -3.29 10.29 5.33
N GLY A 158 -2.78 9.08 5.60
CA GLY A 158 -1.40 8.96 6.00
C GLY A 158 -0.84 7.53 5.98
N ARG A 159 0.17 7.31 6.80
CA ARG A 159 0.98 6.09 6.84
C ARG A 159 0.35 4.92 7.59
N GLY A 160 -0.85 5.07 8.15
CA GLY A 160 -1.48 4.02 8.97
C GLY A 160 -1.48 2.65 8.31
N VAL A 161 -1.88 2.55 7.03
CA VAL A 161 -1.87 1.26 6.31
C VAL A 161 -0.46 0.71 6.09
N GLY A 162 0.54 1.58 5.93
CA GLY A 162 1.94 1.15 5.92
C GLY A 162 2.38 0.53 7.25
N VAL A 163 1.95 1.13 8.37
CA VAL A 163 2.15 0.57 9.73
C VAL A 163 1.41 -0.76 9.88
N ALA A 164 0.19 -0.89 9.35
CA ALA A 164 -0.53 -2.17 9.33
C ALA A 164 0.27 -3.26 8.58
N GLY A 165 1.03 -2.91 7.54
CA GLY A 165 1.97 -3.84 6.90
C GLY A 165 3.00 -4.41 7.88
N ARG A 166 3.54 -3.60 8.79
CA ARG A 166 4.46 -4.09 9.85
C ARG A 166 3.76 -4.99 10.88
N VAL A 167 2.49 -4.69 11.18
CA VAL A 167 1.67 -5.55 12.04
C VAL A 167 1.45 -6.92 11.39
N ILE A 168 1.18 -6.95 10.07
CA ILE A 168 1.05 -8.21 9.31
C ILE A 168 2.33 -9.03 9.43
N GLU A 169 3.50 -8.43 9.17
CA GLU A 169 4.79 -9.11 9.28
C GLU A 169 5.04 -9.67 10.69
N ARG A 170 4.70 -8.90 11.73
CA ARG A 170 4.85 -9.32 13.12
C ARG A 170 3.95 -10.51 13.48
N LEU A 171 2.71 -10.50 13.03
CA LEU A 171 1.73 -11.54 13.36
C LEU A 171 1.92 -12.81 12.53
N SER A 172 2.30 -12.69 11.27
CA SER A 172 2.52 -13.84 10.38
C SER A 172 3.88 -14.48 10.53
N GLY A 173 4.88 -13.73 10.97
CA GLY A 173 6.29 -14.15 10.96
C GLY A 173 6.93 -14.13 9.57
N GLU A 174 6.24 -13.61 8.57
CA GLU A 174 6.68 -13.48 7.17
C GLU A 174 6.83 -12.01 6.79
N ASP A 175 7.70 -11.70 5.84
CA ASP A 175 7.71 -10.37 5.24
C ASP A 175 6.45 -10.12 4.39
N LEU A 176 6.12 -8.85 4.17
CA LEU A 176 4.88 -8.47 3.50
C LEU A 176 4.82 -8.95 2.03
N HIS A 177 5.96 -9.07 1.35
CA HIS A 177 6.04 -9.64 0.00
C HIS A 177 5.67 -11.12 0.00
N THR A 178 6.29 -11.91 0.87
CA THR A 178 6.04 -13.34 1.02
C THR A 178 4.59 -13.59 1.38
N TYR A 179 4.08 -12.90 2.41
CA TYR A 179 2.70 -13.04 2.85
C TYR A 179 1.68 -12.73 1.74
N THR A 180 1.81 -11.57 1.09
CA THR A 180 0.84 -11.16 0.05
C THR A 180 0.93 -12.03 -1.20
N LYS A 181 2.13 -12.48 -1.55
CA LYS A 181 2.33 -13.40 -2.66
C LYS A 181 1.60 -14.72 -2.42
N ALA A 182 1.84 -15.38 -1.29
CA ALA A 182 1.26 -16.68 -0.97
C ALA A 182 -0.25 -16.62 -0.72
N ASN A 183 -0.73 -15.55 -0.05
CA ASN A 183 -2.11 -15.49 0.43
C ASN A 183 -3.06 -14.67 -0.46
N ILE A 184 -2.55 -13.89 -1.43
CA ILE A 184 -3.38 -13.06 -2.30
C ILE A 184 -3.02 -13.27 -3.77
N PHE A 185 -1.75 -13.05 -4.17
CA PHE A 185 -1.41 -12.99 -5.60
C PHE A 185 -1.43 -14.35 -6.27
N GLU A 186 -0.80 -15.36 -5.71
CA GLU A 186 -0.80 -16.72 -6.26
C GLU A 186 -2.20 -17.34 -6.31
N PRO A 187 -3.03 -17.29 -5.25
CA PRO A 187 -4.39 -17.79 -5.28
C PRO A 187 -5.28 -17.10 -6.33
N LEU A 188 -5.05 -15.82 -6.61
CA LEU A 188 -5.78 -15.07 -7.62
C LEU A 188 -5.20 -15.18 -9.03
N GLY A 189 -4.03 -15.81 -9.20
CA GLY A 189 -3.33 -15.86 -10.47
C GLY A 189 -2.75 -14.52 -10.94
N MET A 190 -2.47 -13.60 -10.01
CA MET A 190 -1.92 -12.26 -10.26
C MET A 190 -0.40 -12.35 -10.45
N SER A 191 0.05 -13.02 -11.50
CA SER A 191 1.46 -13.38 -11.71
C SER A 191 2.38 -12.20 -12.04
N ARG A 192 1.80 -11.04 -12.36
CA ARG A 192 2.53 -9.80 -12.71
C ARG A 192 2.42 -8.75 -11.60
N THR A 193 2.02 -9.16 -10.38
CA THR A 193 1.87 -8.29 -9.20
C THR A 193 2.84 -8.69 -8.10
N GLY A 194 3.46 -7.69 -7.48
CA GLY A 194 4.34 -7.93 -6.33
C GLY A 194 5.16 -6.72 -5.91
N TYR A 195 5.80 -6.84 -4.76
CA TYR A 195 6.81 -5.87 -4.30
C TYR A 195 8.12 -6.05 -5.04
N ASN A 196 8.62 -7.29 -5.12
CA ASN A 196 9.74 -7.66 -5.96
C ASN A 196 9.24 -8.55 -7.10
N VAL A 197 9.25 -8.03 -8.30
CA VAL A 197 8.86 -8.73 -9.53
C VAL A 197 10.10 -9.06 -10.37
N SER A 198 9.93 -9.85 -11.45
CA SER A 198 11.05 -10.24 -12.31
C SER A 198 11.69 -9.05 -13.04
N GLN A 199 12.96 -9.18 -13.41
CA GLN A 199 13.67 -8.14 -14.18
C GLN A 199 13.01 -7.88 -15.54
N GLU A 200 12.44 -8.92 -16.16
CA GLU A 200 11.69 -8.77 -17.41
C GLU A 200 10.44 -7.88 -17.21
N LEU A 201 9.78 -7.99 -16.06
CA LEU A 201 8.62 -7.16 -15.75
C LEU A 201 9.04 -5.72 -15.44
N ILE A 202 10.17 -5.53 -14.74
CA ILE A 202 10.76 -4.20 -14.47
C ILE A 202 11.12 -3.50 -15.78
N ALA A 203 11.65 -4.22 -16.77
CA ALA A 203 12.00 -3.65 -18.06
C ALA A 203 10.78 -3.17 -18.89
N GLN A 204 9.59 -3.66 -18.55
CA GLN A 204 8.32 -3.27 -19.19
C GLN A 204 7.55 -2.21 -18.41
N LEU A 205 8.08 -1.78 -17.23
CA LEU A 205 7.38 -0.87 -16.32
C LEU A 205 7.13 0.48 -16.99
N ALA A 206 5.88 0.92 -17.00
CA ALA A 206 5.53 2.26 -17.45
C ALA A 206 6.22 3.30 -16.54
N PRO A 207 7.02 4.22 -17.12
CA PRO A 207 7.73 5.21 -16.32
C PRO A 207 6.76 6.24 -15.74
N LEU A 208 7.14 6.82 -14.62
CA LEU A 208 6.45 7.97 -14.05
C LEU A 208 6.75 9.21 -14.92
N HIS A 209 5.71 9.99 -15.20
CA HIS A 209 5.86 11.28 -15.89
C HIS A 209 5.63 12.41 -14.90
N LEU A 210 6.49 13.41 -14.97
CA LEU A 210 6.35 14.66 -14.22
C LEU A 210 5.92 15.78 -15.16
N ARG A 211 5.01 16.61 -14.67
CA ARG A 211 4.62 17.82 -15.37
C ARG A 211 5.28 19.03 -14.71
N SER A 212 6.03 19.78 -15.50
CA SER A 212 6.60 21.04 -15.02
C SER A 212 5.48 22.00 -14.59
N PRO A 213 5.49 22.50 -13.36
CA PRO A 213 4.49 23.48 -12.93
C PRO A 213 4.66 24.84 -13.60
N LEU A 214 5.82 25.11 -14.20
CA LEU A 214 6.14 26.38 -14.87
C LEU A 214 5.79 26.36 -16.35
N THR A 215 6.15 25.29 -17.07
CA THR A 215 5.98 25.21 -18.54
C THR A 215 4.81 24.32 -18.96
N GLY A 216 4.32 23.45 -18.07
CA GLY A 216 3.32 22.43 -18.39
C GLY A 216 3.87 21.26 -19.21
N GLU A 217 5.16 21.25 -19.51
CA GLU A 217 5.82 20.16 -20.25
C GLU A 217 5.89 18.87 -19.44
N LEU A 218 5.72 17.74 -20.10
CA LEU A 218 5.91 16.42 -19.53
C LEU A 218 7.33 15.92 -19.77
N SER A 219 7.91 15.35 -18.74
CA SER A 219 9.18 14.63 -18.83
C SER A 219 9.07 13.27 -18.12
N VAL A 220 9.84 12.31 -18.57
CA VAL A 220 9.99 11.03 -17.86
C VAL A 220 10.79 11.28 -16.58
N ALA A 221 10.22 10.87 -15.44
CA ALA A 221 10.94 10.96 -14.17
C ALA A 221 12.07 9.93 -14.12
N PRO A 222 13.20 10.26 -13.46
CA PRO A 222 14.20 9.26 -13.17
C PRO A 222 13.57 8.08 -12.42
N ASN A 223 13.96 6.85 -12.77
CA ASN A 223 13.51 5.69 -12.03
C ASN A 223 14.18 5.68 -10.64
N MET A 224 13.42 6.10 -9.62
CA MET A 224 13.88 6.15 -8.24
C MET A 224 13.65 4.83 -7.48
N ARG A 225 13.00 3.84 -8.12
CA ARG A 225 12.76 2.54 -7.49
C ARG A 225 14.05 1.72 -7.49
N PRO A 226 14.50 1.19 -6.34
CA PRO A 226 15.57 0.20 -6.28
C PRO A 226 15.22 -1.04 -7.13
N ALA A 227 16.20 -1.65 -7.77
CA ALA A 227 16.01 -2.87 -8.55
C ALA A 227 15.43 -4.02 -7.70
N ARG A 228 15.72 -3.99 -6.39
CA ARG A 228 15.16 -4.90 -5.40
C ARG A 228 14.90 -4.13 -4.10
N LEU A 229 13.72 -4.33 -3.53
CA LEU A 229 13.38 -3.81 -2.22
C LEU A 229 13.83 -4.82 -1.15
N GLU A 230 14.44 -4.32 -0.09
CA GLU A 230 14.79 -5.11 1.10
C GLU A 230 13.68 -5.04 2.15
N ARG A 231 12.88 -3.97 2.12
CA ARG A 231 11.72 -3.75 2.98
C ARG A 231 10.53 -3.31 2.14
N PHE A 232 9.34 -3.74 2.55
CA PHE A 232 8.12 -3.61 1.76
C PHE A 232 7.14 -2.66 2.43
N TYR A 233 6.85 -1.54 1.78
CA TYR A 233 5.94 -0.55 2.33
C TYR A 233 4.49 -0.84 1.90
N GLY A 234 3.65 -1.29 2.83
CA GLY A 234 2.24 -1.61 2.61
C GLY A 234 1.37 -0.43 2.16
N GLY A 235 1.92 0.78 2.16
CA GLY A 235 1.25 2.00 1.70
C GLY A 235 1.46 2.35 0.23
N GLY A 236 2.39 1.67 -0.52
CA GLY A 236 2.71 2.23 -1.82
C GLY A 236 3.64 1.48 -2.78
N ASP A 237 4.25 0.37 -2.41
CA ASP A 237 5.40 -0.17 -3.17
C ASP A 237 5.06 -1.23 -4.23
N LEU A 238 3.80 -1.62 -4.38
CA LEU A 238 3.45 -2.66 -5.35
C LEU A 238 3.61 -2.19 -6.80
N ILE A 239 4.08 -3.13 -7.61
CA ILE A 239 3.89 -3.12 -9.06
C ILE A 239 2.72 -4.06 -9.37
N SER A 240 1.87 -3.67 -10.31
CA SER A 240 0.78 -4.49 -10.82
C SER A 240 0.42 -4.09 -12.24
N THR A 241 -0.44 -4.89 -12.87
CA THR A 241 -1.03 -4.57 -14.17
C THR A 241 -2.53 -4.26 -14.01
N PRO A 242 -3.15 -3.52 -14.93
CA PRO A 242 -4.60 -3.33 -14.95
C PRO A 242 -5.38 -4.64 -14.85
N LYS A 243 -4.95 -5.69 -15.55
CA LYS A 243 -5.57 -7.01 -15.56
C LYS A 243 -5.50 -7.73 -14.22
N ASP A 244 -4.31 -7.77 -13.61
CA ASP A 244 -4.15 -8.39 -12.29
C ASP A 244 -4.97 -7.63 -11.25
N TYR A 245 -4.94 -6.30 -11.26
CA TYR A 245 -5.69 -5.51 -10.31
C TYR A 245 -7.21 -5.62 -10.51
N ALA A 246 -7.69 -5.73 -11.76
CA ALA A 246 -9.10 -6.04 -12.05
C ALA A 246 -9.50 -7.42 -11.50
N THR A 247 -8.58 -8.40 -11.53
CA THR A 247 -8.81 -9.71 -10.91
C THR A 247 -8.97 -9.60 -9.40
N PHE A 248 -8.14 -8.80 -8.74
CA PHE A 248 -8.29 -8.48 -7.31
C PHE A 248 -9.65 -7.82 -7.02
N LEU A 249 -10.02 -6.79 -7.78
CA LEU A 249 -11.31 -6.10 -7.61
C LEU A 249 -12.50 -7.02 -7.82
N ARG A 250 -12.43 -7.93 -8.81
CA ARG A 250 -13.47 -8.93 -9.05
C ARG A 250 -13.66 -9.87 -7.86
N CYS A 251 -12.58 -10.23 -7.20
CA CYS A 251 -12.64 -11.01 -5.96
C CYS A 251 -13.38 -10.24 -4.86
N MET A 252 -13.07 -8.97 -4.66
CA MET A 252 -13.75 -8.12 -3.70
C MET A 252 -15.25 -7.97 -4.01
N LEU A 253 -15.60 -7.76 -5.28
CA LEU A 253 -17.00 -7.63 -5.71
C LEU A 253 -17.82 -8.90 -5.49
N LYS A 254 -17.22 -10.08 -5.51
CA LYS A 254 -17.90 -11.34 -5.20
C LYS A 254 -18.18 -11.54 -3.72
N GLY A 255 -17.69 -10.65 -2.86
CA GLY A 255 -17.83 -10.76 -1.41
C GLY A 255 -17.13 -12.00 -0.86
N LEU A 256 -16.08 -12.46 -1.53
CA LEU A 256 -15.24 -13.52 -1.00
C LEU A 256 -14.50 -12.93 0.19
N ALA A 257 -14.77 -13.46 1.35
CA ALA A 257 -14.07 -13.11 2.58
C ALA A 257 -12.57 -13.35 2.38
N ALA A 258 -11.74 -12.58 3.08
CA ALA A 258 -10.30 -12.57 2.85
C ALA A 258 -9.65 -13.97 3.01
N SER A 259 -10.19 -14.84 3.87
CA SER A 259 -9.73 -16.22 4.07
C SER A 259 -10.18 -17.19 2.97
N LEU A 260 -11.30 -16.94 2.32
CA LEU A 260 -11.83 -17.77 1.23
C LEU A 260 -11.11 -17.49 -0.11
N LEU A 261 -10.28 -16.46 -0.18
CA LEU A 261 -9.40 -16.21 -1.33
C LEU A 261 -8.52 -17.42 -1.63
N CYS A 262 -7.99 -18.10 -0.61
CA CYS A 262 -7.09 -19.24 -0.78
C CYS A 262 -7.80 -20.57 -1.05
N SER A 263 -8.99 -20.81 -0.50
CA SER A 263 -9.59 -22.14 -0.56
C SER A 263 -10.58 -22.35 -1.71
N SER A 264 -11.19 -21.30 -2.27
CA SER A 264 -12.24 -21.43 -3.26
C SER A 264 -11.80 -21.29 -4.71
N LEU A 265 -10.61 -20.73 -4.97
CA LEU A 265 -10.01 -20.73 -6.32
C LEU A 265 -9.19 -22.00 -6.60
N ALA A 266 -8.68 -22.65 -5.56
CA ALA A 266 -8.00 -23.95 -5.69
C ALA A 266 -8.96 -25.14 -5.79
N MET A 267 -10.25 -24.96 -5.47
CA MET A 267 -11.27 -26.02 -5.56
C MET A 267 -12.46 -25.48 -6.36
N ALA A 268 -12.48 -25.79 -7.64
CA ALA A 268 -13.69 -25.73 -8.44
C ALA A 268 -14.71 -26.74 -7.89
N SER A 269 -15.49 -26.36 -6.88
CA SER A 269 -16.70 -27.06 -6.46
C SER A 269 -17.57 -26.16 -5.60
N PRO A 270 -18.90 -26.11 -5.83
CA PRO A 270 -19.76 -25.08 -5.30
C PRO A 270 -20.34 -25.47 -3.95
N THR A 271 -19.88 -24.84 -2.88
CA THR A 271 -20.70 -24.71 -1.66
C THR A 271 -20.42 -23.34 -1.02
N VAL A 272 -21.14 -22.38 -1.51
CA VAL A 272 -21.20 -21.04 -0.93
C VAL A 272 -22.05 -21.10 0.33
N ARG A 273 -21.47 -20.87 1.50
CA ARG A 273 -22.22 -20.46 2.68
C ARG A 273 -22.37 -18.94 2.65
N SER A 274 -23.62 -18.51 2.55
CA SER A 274 -24.01 -17.11 2.64
C SER A 274 -23.72 -16.58 4.04
N PHE A 275 -22.85 -15.58 4.17
CA PHE A 275 -22.79 -14.74 5.35
C PHE A 275 -23.85 -13.63 5.19
N GLY A 276 -24.96 -13.79 5.89
CA GLY A 276 -25.90 -12.73 6.13
C GLY A 276 -25.44 -11.89 7.31
N GLN A 277 -25.59 -10.58 7.11
CA GLN A 277 -25.68 -9.51 8.09
C GLN A 277 -24.55 -9.37 9.12
N LEU A 278 -23.71 -8.39 8.88
CA LEU A 278 -23.21 -7.46 9.89
C LEU A 278 -23.49 -6.03 9.42
#